data_1c2b80991280d49d87f8ee8592fad49d
#
_entry.id   1c2b80991280d49d87f8ee8592fad49d
#
_cell.length_a   1.000
_cell.length_b   1.000
_cell.length_c   1.000
_cell.angle_alpha   90.00
_cell.angle_beta   90.00
_cell.angle_gamma   90.00
#
_symmetry.space_group_name_H-M   'P 1'
#
loop_
_entity.id
_entity.type
_entity.pdbx_description
1 polymer ?
#
loop_
_entity_poly.entity_id
_entity_poly.type
_entity_poly.pdbx_seq_one_letter_code
_entity_poly.pdbx_strand_id
1 'polypeptide(L)'
;VINIQFLTLELYNYRKISHIYLSLANKGIVRVEGKNGAGKSSIFESIVWILFGADSRRSSVSSVIKIGESSVKGTLVVNINDKRYTITRERTATSTTITVVSNTDDKVFTNTKDGQEYLNSLLNITLDTFYQLIFLRQYNISNFFELTDLYQKNFFDIIFDFSAFTDLHEYYDALYKYLNTINTKYENLKSWLTAFLIRLKDENIKLQTLEVPNEEDNIEDKINECKIEADKLKEKIDESTKKLEEEKNKLLTKKDIIENLSNIIKDFKLKEKFFPEKVDLYKESLDSDKCIVCERALNQKLITKFTTTLNELEDLKNDLATMELNRFKENEEYSNILSTIRVLESDIKTFEIRQNNYTNKIKYIIEGNNTAKTKKEQIDSIINSRNDIIEKNNKKIQSIEKILNNTNWKALTESLESIKNIKDLFGKQGLKNNFLDIYLVALQTKINFILEELLPNTKLTISTVKETSTGDFRRHLNIKITKDSNELSYFDLSGGERKRLDMSFILAVHALLEELGSFSSNILILDEAFDGLDADGMEEFSNYIRGYEKSSIFLITHTPYTTYADNLISVE
;
A
#
# COMPACT_ATOMS: atom_id res chain seq x y z
N VAL A 1 -7.03 -7.72 -22.19
CA VAL A 1 -8.28 -7.05 -22.68
C VAL A 1 -9.47 -7.85 -22.21
N ILE A 2 -10.40 -7.21 -21.49
CA ILE A 2 -11.66 -7.82 -21.11
C ILE A 2 -12.73 -7.26 -22.04
N ASN A 3 -13.35 -8.14 -22.81
CA ASN A 3 -14.46 -7.79 -23.69
C ASN A 3 -15.77 -8.32 -23.09
N ILE A 4 -16.69 -7.42 -22.72
CA ILE A 4 -18.01 -7.80 -22.20
C ILE A 4 -19.09 -7.32 -23.16
N GLN A 5 -19.80 -8.26 -23.77
CA GLN A 5 -20.94 -7.98 -24.63
C GLN A 5 -22.24 -8.32 -23.88
N PHE A 6 -23.02 -7.32 -23.59
CA PHE A 6 -24.32 -7.44 -22.96
C PHE A 6 -25.37 -7.79 -24.04
N LEU A 7 -26.10 -8.89 -23.85
CA LEU A 7 -27.03 -9.38 -24.83
C LEU A 7 -28.47 -9.12 -24.41
N THR A 8 -28.87 -9.64 -23.25
CA THR A 8 -30.27 -9.51 -22.77
C THR A 8 -30.30 -9.33 -21.26
N LEU A 9 -31.30 -8.58 -20.81
CA LEU A 9 -31.66 -8.37 -19.41
C LEU A 9 -33.09 -8.77 -19.18
N GLU A 10 -33.34 -9.59 -18.18
CA GLU A 10 -34.70 -9.97 -17.74
C GLU A 10 -34.80 -9.77 -16.22
N LEU A 11 -35.87 -9.09 -15.80
CA LEU A 11 -36.14 -8.77 -14.40
C LEU A 11 -37.54 -9.20 -14.00
N TYR A 12 -37.65 -9.75 -12.80
CA TYR A 12 -38.89 -10.02 -12.11
C TYR A 12 -38.88 -9.38 -10.73
N ASN A 13 -39.93 -8.61 -10.42
CA ASN A 13 -40.17 -7.98 -9.11
C ASN A 13 -39.01 -7.13 -8.59
N TYR A 14 -38.31 -6.42 -9.48
CA TYR A 14 -37.22 -5.56 -9.12
C TYR A 14 -37.70 -4.13 -8.84
N ARG A 15 -37.68 -3.72 -7.58
CA ARG A 15 -38.17 -2.40 -7.12
C ARG A 15 -39.62 -2.15 -7.57
N LYS A 16 -39.82 -1.23 -8.52
CA LYS A 16 -41.15 -0.94 -9.10
C LYS A 16 -41.50 -1.83 -10.29
N ILE A 17 -40.56 -2.52 -10.86
CA ILE A 17 -40.67 -3.29 -12.07
C ILE A 17 -41.24 -4.68 -11.72
N SER A 18 -42.40 -5.03 -12.29
CA SER A 18 -42.97 -6.36 -12.12
C SER A 18 -42.28 -7.39 -13.00
N HIS A 19 -42.17 -7.08 -14.29
CA HIS A 19 -41.44 -7.88 -15.27
C HIS A 19 -40.98 -6.96 -16.41
N ILE A 20 -39.77 -7.16 -16.88
CA ILE A 20 -39.24 -6.55 -18.09
C ILE A 20 -38.23 -7.48 -18.74
N TYR A 21 -38.28 -7.56 -20.08
CA TYR A 21 -37.27 -8.21 -20.91
C TYR A 21 -36.72 -7.20 -21.91
N LEU A 22 -35.39 -7.03 -21.93
CA LEU A 22 -34.70 -6.10 -22.81
C LEU A 22 -33.58 -6.79 -23.58
N SER A 23 -33.56 -6.57 -24.89
CA SER A 23 -32.36 -6.82 -25.69
C SER A 23 -31.45 -5.64 -25.58
N LEU A 24 -30.21 -5.87 -25.19
CA LEU A 24 -29.19 -4.83 -24.95
C LEU A 24 -28.24 -4.62 -26.12
N ALA A 25 -28.15 -5.57 -27.04
CA ALA A 25 -27.22 -5.49 -28.18
C ALA A 25 -27.90 -4.95 -29.45
N ASN A 26 -27.12 -4.30 -30.28
CA ASN A 26 -27.49 -3.84 -31.63
C ASN A 26 -28.73 -2.95 -31.66
N LYS A 27 -28.82 -1.98 -30.78
CA LYS A 27 -29.97 -1.09 -30.65
C LYS A 27 -29.71 0.35 -31.15
N GLY A 28 -28.47 0.68 -31.50
CA GLY A 28 -28.10 2.07 -31.77
C GLY A 28 -28.34 2.98 -30.56
N ILE A 29 -28.77 4.18 -30.78
CA ILE A 29 -29.12 5.13 -29.72
C ILE A 29 -30.53 4.83 -29.25
N VAL A 30 -30.68 4.45 -27.99
CA VAL A 30 -31.96 4.08 -27.36
C VAL A 30 -32.33 5.14 -26.32
N ARG A 31 -33.44 5.80 -26.54
CA ARG A 31 -34.02 6.69 -25.53
C ARG A 31 -34.86 5.89 -24.55
N VAL A 32 -34.66 6.14 -23.26
CA VAL A 32 -35.48 5.55 -22.18
C VAL A 32 -36.29 6.66 -21.53
N GLU A 33 -37.60 6.63 -21.79
CA GLU A 33 -38.53 7.65 -21.28
C GLU A 33 -39.56 7.08 -20.31
N GLY A 34 -40.18 7.94 -19.55
CA GLY A 34 -41.22 7.60 -18.58
C GLY A 34 -41.33 8.69 -17.51
N LYS A 35 -42.42 8.65 -16.74
CA LYS A 35 -42.64 9.60 -15.64
C LYS A 35 -41.51 9.57 -14.62
N ASN A 36 -41.29 10.70 -13.90
CA ASN A 36 -40.34 10.74 -12.81
C ASN A 36 -40.69 9.67 -11.78
N GLY A 37 -39.68 8.84 -11.42
CA GLY A 37 -39.84 7.75 -10.50
C GLY A 37 -40.54 6.48 -11.09
N ALA A 38 -40.75 6.38 -12.42
CA ALA A 38 -41.23 5.18 -13.08
C ALA A 38 -40.25 3.98 -13.00
N GLY A 39 -38.95 4.26 -12.75
CA GLY A 39 -37.95 3.22 -12.63
C GLY A 39 -36.97 3.14 -13.80
N LYS A 40 -36.87 4.17 -14.63
CA LYS A 40 -35.96 4.24 -15.78
C LYS A 40 -34.53 3.84 -15.41
N SER A 41 -33.90 4.57 -14.49
CA SER A 41 -32.56 4.25 -14.00
C SER A 41 -32.50 2.91 -13.29
N SER A 42 -33.60 2.48 -12.64
CA SER A 42 -33.64 1.20 -11.93
C SER A 42 -33.47 -0.01 -12.85
N ILE A 43 -33.90 0.09 -14.12
CA ILE A 43 -33.66 -0.96 -15.11
C ILE A 43 -32.19 -1.26 -15.25
N PHE A 44 -31.38 -0.21 -15.42
CA PHE A 44 -29.92 -0.38 -15.61
C PHE A 44 -29.16 -0.57 -14.30
N GLU A 45 -29.66 -0.02 -13.19
CA GLU A 45 -29.16 -0.32 -11.85
C GLU A 45 -29.30 -1.80 -11.50
N SER A 46 -30.25 -2.50 -12.10
CA SER A 46 -30.37 -3.94 -11.91
C SER A 46 -29.20 -4.73 -12.49
N ILE A 47 -28.56 -4.24 -13.55
CA ILE A 47 -27.33 -4.85 -14.09
C ILE A 47 -26.24 -4.82 -13.01
N VAL A 48 -26.10 -3.67 -12.35
CA VAL A 48 -25.16 -3.53 -11.22
C VAL A 48 -25.50 -4.47 -10.08
N TRP A 49 -26.80 -4.57 -9.74
CA TRP A 49 -27.24 -5.49 -8.71
C TRP A 49 -26.98 -6.96 -9.08
N ILE A 50 -27.25 -7.35 -10.33
CA ILE A 50 -26.99 -8.72 -10.81
C ILE A 50 -25.51 -9.05 -10.73
N LEU A 51 -24.63 -8.15 -11.21
CA LEU A 51 -23.20 -8.40 -11.32
C LEU A 51 -22.46 -8.24 -9.99
N PHE A 52 -22.73 -7.18 -9.23
CA PHE A 52 -21.95 -6.80 -8.06
C PHE A 52 -22.71 -6.95 -6.74
N GLY A 53 -24.01 -7.22 -6.77
CA GLY A 53 -24.83 -7.27 -5.56
C GLY A 53 -25.02 -5.93 -4.86
N ALA A 54 -24.54 -4.85 -5.46
CA ALA A 54 -24.59 -3.51 -4.89
C ALA A 54 -25.94 -2.85 -5.15
N ASP A 55 -26.45 -2.12 -4.15
CA ASP A 55 -27.54 -1.18 -4.32
C ASP A 55 -26.95 0.25 -4.33
N SER A 56 -27.13 0.95 -5.43
CA SER A 56 -26.64 2.31 -5.64
C SER A 56 -27.14 3.33 -4.60
N ARG A 57 -28.27 3.05 -3.98
CA ARG A 57 -28.91 3.98 -3.03
C ARG A 57 -28.44 3.79 -1.58
N ARG A 58 -27.48 2.88 -1.33
CA ARG A 58 -27.04 2.50 0.03
C ARG A 58 -28.20 2.18 0.99
N SER A 59 -29.37 1.86 0.43
CA SER A 59 -30.57 1.48 1.17
C SER A 59 -30.45 0.03 1.67
N SER A 60 -31.28 -0.35 2.62
CA SER A 60 -31.25 -1.71 3.16
C SER A 60 -31.38 -2.75 2.03
N VAL A 61 -30.73 -3.87 2.18
CA VAL A 61 -30.65 -4.95 1.17
C VAL A 61 -32.03 -5.48 0.76
N SER A 62 -33.08 -5.22 1.52
CA SER A 62 -34.48 -5.51 1.20
C SER A 62 -35.12 -4.56 0.18
N SER A 63 -34.50 -3.43 -0.14
CA SER A 63 -35.05 -2.38 -1.01
C SER A 63 -35.10 -2.74 -2.49
N VAL A 64 -34.48 -3.85 -2.90
CA VAL A 64 -34.51 -4.31 -4.30
C VAL A 64 -35.76 -5.15 -4.64
N ILE A 65 -36.42 -5.71 -3.63
CA ILE A 65 -37.64 -6.50 -3.82
C ILE A 65 -38.84 -5.54 -4.00
N LYS A 66 -39.66 -5.80 -4.98
CA LYS A 66 -40.90 -5.02 -5.20
C LYS A 66 -41.82 -5.11 -3.97
N ILE A 67 -42.37 -3.98 -3.58
CA ILE A 67 -43.27 -3.92 -2.42
C ILE A 67 -44.47 -4.86 -2.68
N GLY A 68 -44.71 -5.74 -1.73
CA GLY A 68 -45.79 -6.75 -1.81
C GLY A 68 -45.33 -8.11 -2.36
N GLU A 69 -44.08 -8.21 -2.84
CA GLU A 69 -43.53 -9.46 -3.38
C GLU A 69 -42.56 -10.12 -2.39
N SER A 70 -42.40 -11.43 -2.51
CA SER A 70 -41.52 -12.22 -1.61
C SER A 70 -40.11 -12.41 -2.14
N SER A 71 -39.91 -12.21 -3.43
CA SER A 71 -38.62 -12.41 -4.10
C SER A 71 -38.44 -11.49 -5.30
N VAL A 72 -37.18 -11.30 -5.67
CA VAL A 72 -36.73 -10.62 -6.88
C VAL A 72 -35.78 -11.51 -7.64
N LYS A 73 -35.90 -11.51 -8.96
CA LYS A 73 -34.99 -12.24 -9.84
C LYS A 73 -34.54 -11.36 -10.99
N GLY A 74 -33.25 -11.35 -11.22
CA GLY A 74 -32.63 -10.70 -12.37
C GLY A 74 -31.76 -11.69 -13.13
N THR A 75 -31.94 -11.75 -14.45
CA THR A 75 -31.15 -12.59 -15.34
C THR A 75 -30.48 -11.70 -16.39
N LEU A 76 -29.18 -11.84 -16.52
CA LEU A 76 -28.36 -11.12 -17.49
C LEU A 76 -27.61 -12.12 -18.36
N VAL A 77 -27.73 -11.99 -19.67
CA VAL A 77 -26.95 -12.79 -20.62
C VAL A 77 -25.84 -11.92 -21.19
N VAL A 78 -24.61 -12.39 -21.07
CA VAL A 78 -23.41 -11.69 -21.51
C VAL A 78 -22.44 -12.63 -22.22
N ASN A 79 -21.67 -12.11 -23.18
CA ASN A 79 -20.46 -12.76 -23.63
C ASN A 79 -19.27 -12.09 -22.94
N ILE A 80 -18.42 -12.87 -22.31
CA ILE A 80 -17.17 -12.39 -21.70
C ILE A 80 -16.03 -13.13 -22.38
N ASN A 81 -15.17 -12.40 -23.09
CA ASN A 81 -14.07 -12.97 -23.87
C ASN A 81 -14.54 -14.13 -24.76
N ASP A 82 -15.58 -13.87 -25.55
CA ASP A 82 -16.23 -14.80 -26.51
C ASP A 82 -16.91 -16.03 -25.90
N LYS A 83 -17.01 -16.10 -24.58
CA LYS A 83 -17.80 -17.14 -23.89
C LYS A 83 -19.11 -16.56 -23.38
N ARG A 84 -20.20 -17.28 -23.68
CA ARG A 84 -21.54 -16.88 -23.27
C ARG A 84 -21.83 -17.35 -21.84
N TYR A 85 -22.31 -16.41 -21.04
CA TYR A 85 -22.74 -16.64 -19.66
C TYR A 85 -24.16 -16.14 -19.47
N THR A 86 -24.98 -16.93 -18.77
CA THR A 86 -26.26 -16.50 -18.21
C THR A 86 -26.08 -16.35 -16.70
N ILE A 87 -26.13 -15.13 -16.22
CA ILE A 87 -25.95 -14.79 -14.81
C ILE A 87 -27.33 -14.47 -14.24
N THR A 88 -27.74 -15.23 -13.24
CA THR A 88 -29.00 -15.03 -12.54
C THR A 88 -28.73 -14.75 -11.08
N ARG A 89 -29.27 -13.64 -10.57
CA ARG A 89 -29.31 -13.36 -9.14
C ARG A 89 -30.76 -13.35 -8.69
N GLU A 90 -31.03 -14.18 -7.70
CA GLU A 90 -32.34 -14.27 -7.07
C GLU A 90 -32.19 -13.97 -5.58
N ARG A 91 -33.14 -13.17 -5.06
CA ARG A 91 -33.12 -12.78 -3.65
C ARG A 91 -34.51 -12.90 -3.06
N THR A 92 -34.57 -13.49 -1.87
CA THR A 92 -35.72 -13.49 -0.96
C THR A 92 -35.41 -12.60 0.25
N ALA A 93 -36.32 -12.53 1.20
CA ALA A 93 -36.12 -11.81 2.45
C ALA A 93 -34.88 -12.36 3.25
N THR A 94 -34.59 -13.66 3.13
CA THR A 94 -33.61 -14.38 3.96
C THR A 94 -32.39 -14.90 3.20
N SER A 95 -32.46 -15.02 1.88
CA SER A 95 -31.40 -15.66 1.09
C SER A 95 -31.12 -14.92 -0.22
N THR A 96 -29.92 -15.09 -0.72
CA THR A 96 -29.53 -14.69 -2.08
C THR A 96 -28.84 -15.86 -2.76
N THR A 97 -29.30 -16.21 -3.96
CA THR A 97 -28.69 -17.24 -4.79
C THR A 97 -28.10 -16.59 -6.04
N ILE A 98 -26.93 -17.04 -6.44
CA ILE A 98 -26.24 -16.61 -7.67
C ILE A 98 -26.07 -17.87 -8.52
N THR A 99 -26.56 -17.83 -9.75
CA THR A 99 -26.39 -18.91 -10.71
C THR A 99 -25.65 -18.37 -11.92
N VAL A 100 -24.60 -19.04 -12.33
CA VAL A 100 -23.84 -18.70 -13.54
C VAL A 100 -23.77 -19.93 -14.42
N VAL A 101 -24.45 -19.86 -15.55
CA VAL A 101 -24.52 -20.92 -16.56
C VAL A 101 -23.66 -20.53 -17.72
N SER A 102 -22.78 -21.41 -18.17
CA SER A 102 -22.00 -21.25 -19.39
C SER A 102 -22.16 -22.45 -20.31
N ASN A 103 -21.69 -22.37 -21.55
CA ASN A 103 -21.72 -23.50 -22.48
C ASN A 103 -20.95 -24.75 -22.00
N THR A 104 -20.09 -24.59 -20.98
CA THR A 104 -19.19 -25.65 -20.51
C THR A 104 -19.38 -26.00 -19.03
N ASP A 105 -20.07 -25.17 -18.25
CA ASP A 105 -20.17 -25.37 -16.81
C ASP A 105 -21.32 -24.56 -16.20
N ASP A 106 -22.12 -25.21 -15.33
CA ASP A 106 -23.21 -24.60 -14.60
C ASP A 106 -22.84 -24.48 -13.12
N LYS A 107 -22.75 -23.26 -12.62
CA LYS A 107 -22.38 -22.99 -11.21
C LYS A 107 -23.54 -22.33 -10.47
N VAL A 108 -23.97 -22.97 -9.40
CA VAL A 108 -24.98 -22.42 -8.48
C VAL A 108 -24.35 -22.16 -7.13
N PHE A 109 -24.43 -20.91 -6.69
CA PHE A 109 -23.89 -20.48 -5.42
C PHE A 109 -25.02 -20.09 -4.46
N THR A 110 -25.19 -20.88 -3.42
CA THR A 110 -26.10 -20.55 -2.29
C THR A 110 -25.44 -19.64 -1.27
N ASN A 111 -24.10 -19.65 -1.20
CA ASN A 111 -23.32 -18.69 -0.45
C ASN A 111 -23.07 -17.45 -1.33
N THR A 112 -23.61 -16.32 -0.93
CA THR A 112 -23.52 -15.06 -1.68
C THR A 112 -22.06 -14.59 -1.82
N LYS A 113 -21.21 -14.84 -0.82
CA LYS A 113 -19.80 -14.44 -0.85
C LYS A 113 -19.03 -15.18 -1.95
N ASP A 114 -19.16 -16.51 -1.99
CA ASP A 114 -18.45 -17.34 -2.97
C ASP A 114 -18.93 -17.04 -4.40
N GLY A 115 -20.23 -16.83 -4.56
CA GLY A 115 -20.81 -16.44 -5.85
C GLY A 115 -20.33 -15.06 -6.31
N GLN A 116 -20.19 -14.11 -5.39
CA GLN A 116 -19.68 -12.78 -5.72
C GLN A 116 -18.18 -12.80 -6.03
N GLU A 117 -17.38 -13.56 -5.30
CA GLU A 117 -15.96 -13.75 -5.59
C GLU A 117 -15.77 -14.38 -6.98
N TYR A 118 -16.58 -15.36 -7.32
CA TYR A 118 -16.55 -15.95 -8.66
C TYR A 118 -16.93 -14.95 -9.75
N LEU A 119 -17.98 -14.15 -9.57
CA LEU A 119 -18.37 -13.10 -10.53
C LEU A 119 -17.27 -12.04 -10.66
N ASN A 120 -16.67 -11.60 -9.56
CA ASN A 120 -15.59 -10.63 -9.59
C ASN A 120 -14.38 -11.16 -10.37
N SER A 121 -14.03 -12.43 -10.18
CA SER A 121 -12.95 -13.09 -10.93
C SER A 121 -13.26 -13.25 -12.43
N LEU A 122 -14.54 -13.50 -12.75
CA LEU A 122 -15.01 -13.66 -14.13
C LEU A 122 -15.03 -12.33 -14.88
N LEU A 123 -15.54 -11.27 -14.23
CA LEU A 123 -15.65 -9.94 -14.81
C LEU A 123 -14.29 -9.23 -14.83
N ASN A 124 -13.47 -9.45 -13.84
CA ASN A 124 -12.18 -8.80 -13.60
C ASN A 124 -12.23 -7.26 -13.69
N ILE A 125 -13.36 -6.67 -13.35
CA ILE A 125 -13.57 -5.23 -13.21
C ILE A 125 -14.23 -4.94 -11.87
N THR A 126 -13.94 -3.77 -11.30
CA THR A 126 -14.58 -3.31 -10.07
C THR A 126 -15.93 -2.65 -10.35
N LEU A 127 -16.74 -2.48 -9.31
CA LEU A 127 -17.98 -1.72 -9.39
C LEU A 127 -17.73 -0.27 -9.85
N ASP A 128 -16.68 0.36 -9.34
CA ASP A 128 -16.32 1.72 -9.71
C ASP A 128 -15.93 1.81 -11.19
N THR A 129 -15.14 0.86 -11.67
CA THR A 129 -14.80 0.75 -13.10
C THR A 129 -16.06 0.57 -13.97
N PHE A 130 -17.04 -0.23 -13.53
CA PHE A 130 -18.31 -0.39 -14.23
C PHE A 130 -19.08 0.93 -14.36
N TYR A 131 -19.13 1.72 -13.27
CA TYR A 131 -19.77 3.03 -13.30
C TYR A 131 -19.01 4.07 -14.15
N GLN A 132 -17.72 3.89 -14.30
CA GLN A 132 -16.92 4.80 -15.13
C GLN A 132 -16.96 4.47 -16.62
N LEU A 133 -17.11 3.16 -16.96
CA LEU A 133 -16.97 2.69 -18.34
C LEU A 133 -18.28 2.30 -19.02
N ILE A 134 -19.29 1.92 -18.25
CA ILE A 134 -20.52 1.38 -18.84
C ILE A 134 -21.75 2.16 -18.40
N PHE A 135 -21.83 2.54 -17.13
CA PHE A 135 -23.01 3.19 -16.58
C PHE A 135 -22.67 4.57 -15.99
N LEU A 136 -22.66 5.56 -16.83
CA LEU A 136 -22.35 6.92 -16.47
C LEU A 136 -23.56 7.61 -15.85
N ARG A 137 -23.45 8.04 -14.60
CA ARG A 137 -24.52 8.71 -13.84
C ARG A 137 -24.23 10.19 -13.68
N GLN A 138 -25.26 11.00 -13.58
CA GLN A 138 -25.17 12.43 -13.35
C GLN A 138 -24.25 12.80 -12.17
N TYR A 139 -24.39 12.10 -11.03
CA TYR A 139 -23.61 12.39 -9.82
C TYR A 139 -22.14 11.96 -9.88
N ASN A 140 -21.79 11.05 -10.76
CA ASN A 140 -20.40 10.62 -10.94
C ASN A 140 -19.68 11.48 -11.98
N ILE A 141 -20.44 12.21 -12.79
CA ILE A 141 -19.97 12.98 -13.94
C ILE A 141 -19.64 14.43 -13.57
N SER A 142 -20.54 15.06 -12.82
CA SER A 142 -20.54 16.53 -12.63
C SER A 142 -19.56 17.04 -11.59
N ASN A 143 -18.76 16.20 -10.96
CA ASN A 143 -17.98 16.62 -9.79
C ASN A 143 -16.47 16.53 -9.97
N PHE A 144 -15.95 16.04 -11.11
CA PHE A 144 -14.49 15.86 -11.24
C PHE A 144 -13.74 17.20 -11.13
N PHE A 145 -14.20 18.24 -11.79
CA PHE A 145 -13.57 19.56 -11.75
C PHE A 145 -13.77 20.32 -10.42
N GLU A 146 -14.74 19.87 -9.63
CA GLU A 146 -15.00 20.39 -8.27
C GLU A 146 -14.21 19.65 -7.19
N LEU A 147 -13.61 18.50 -7.52
CA LEU A 147 -12.80 17.71 -6.60
C LEU A 147 -11.49 18.43 -6.25
N THR A 148 -11.00 18.20 -5.04
CA THR A 148 -9.65 18.63 -4.68
C THR A 148 -8.60 17.83 -5.46
N ASP A 149 -7.39 18.38 -5.61
CA ASP A 149 -6.26 17.75 -6.30
C ASP A 149 -6.01 16.28 -5.85
N LEU A 150 -6.16 16.01 -4.56
CA LEU A 150 -6.00 14.65 -4.03
C LEU A 150 -7.06 13.69 -4.59
N TYR A 151 -8.31 14.12 -4.63
CA TYR A 151 -9.41 13.28 -5.15
C TYR A 151 -9.33 13.12 -6.66
N GLN A 152 -8.92 14.17 -7.38
CA GLN A 152 -8.68 14.09 -8.83
C GLN A 152 -7.54 13.12 -9.16
N LYS A 153 -6.47 13.09 -8.38
CA LYS A 153 -5.40 12.10 -8.52
C LYS A 153 -5.88 10.68 -8.23
N ASN A 154 -6.63 10.50 -7.16
CA ASN A 154 -7.21 9.20 -6.82
C ASN A 154 -8.15 8.69 -7.92
N PHE A 155 -8.92 9.59 -8.55
CA PHE A 155 -9.74 9.24 -9.70
C PHE A 155 -8.88 8.65 -10.83
N PHE A 156 -7.77 9.30 -11.20
CA PHE A 156 -6.87 8.77 -12.22
C PHE A 156 -6.19 7.46 -11.79
N ASP A 157 -5.86 7.31 -10.50
CA ASP A 157 -5.31 6.06 -9.97
C ASP A 157 -6.28 4.88 -10.14
N ILE A 158 -7.57 5.14 -9.98
CA ILE A 158 -8.62 4.13 -10.15
C ILE A 158 -8.85 3.81 -11.62
N ILE A 159 -9.04 4.84 -12.47
CA ILE A 159 -9.40 4.61 -13.88
C ILE A 159 -8.25 4.01 -14.70
N PHE A 160 -7.00 4.35 -14.41
CA PHE A 160 -5.83 3.79 -15.08
C PHE A 160 -5.30 2.51 -14.43
N ASP A 161 -5.96 2.07 -13.35
CA ASP A 161 -5.62 0.86 -12.59
C ASP A 161 -4.11 0.75 -12.27
N PHE A 162 -3.61 1.72 -11.53
CA PHE A 162 -2.24 1.69 -11.05
C PHE A 162 -2.01 0.77 -9.84
N SER A 163 -2.96 -0.13 -9.53
CA SER A 163 -2.86 -1.09 -8.42
C SER A 163 -1.58 -1.94 -8.52
N ALA A 164 -1.27 -2.43 -9.71
CA ALA A 164 -0.05 -3.22 -9.94
C ALA A 164 1.24 -2.50 -9.53
N PHE A 165 1.33 -1.17 -9.72
CA PHE A 165 2.48 -0.40 -9.26
C PHE A 165 2.54 -0.30 -7.73
N THR A 166 1.39 -0.19 -7.09
CA THR A 166 1.28 -0.17 -5.62
C THR A 166 1.66 -1.51 -5.04
N ASP A 167 1.12 -2.60 -5.58
CA ASP A 167 1.42 -3.97 -5.16
C ASP A 167 2.91 -4.31 -5.34
N LEU A 168 3.49 -3.91 -6.48
CA LEU A 168 4.93 -4.09 -6.72
C LEU A 168 5.77 -3.25 -5.75
N HIS A 169 5.37 -2.02 -5.48
CA HIS A 169 6.06 -1.20 -4.49
C HIS A 169 6.04 -1.85 -3.10
N GLU A 170 4.87 -2.31 -2.64
CA GLU A 170 4.71 -2.98 -1.34
C GLU A 170 5.52 -4.28 -1.28
N TYR A 171 5.50 -5.07 -2.36
CA TYR A 171 6.30 -6.29 -2.46
C TYR A 171 7.80 -6.00 -2.34
N TYR A 172 8.32 -5.05 -3.13
CA TYR A 172 9.75 -4.73 -3.09
C TYR A 172 10.15 -3.98 -1.82
N ASP A 173 9.26 -3.22 -1.20
CA ASP A 173 9.51 -2.61 0.12
C ASP A 173 9.62 -3.67 1.23
N ALA A 174 8.73 -4.66 1.23
CA ALA A 174 8.80 -5.79 2.15
C ALA A 174 10.08 -6.61 1.93
N LEU A 175 10.43 -6.90 0.67
CA LEU A 175 11.64 -7.62 0.31
C LEU A 175 12.90 -6.84 0.71
N TYR A 176 12.93 -5.54 0.46
CA TYR A 176 14.03 -4.66 0.88
C TYR A 176 14.21 -4.68 2.40
N LYS A 177 13.15 -4.52 3.17
CA LYS A 177 13.17 -4.57 4.63
C LYS A 177 13.70 -5.90 5.15
N TYR A 178 13.24 -7.00 4.56
CA TYR A 178 13.70 -8.34 4.91
C TYR A 178 15.20 -8.52 4.64
N LEU A 179 15.65 -8.21 3.44
CA LEU A 179 17.07 -8.34 3.05
C LEU A 179 17.97 -7.37 3.81
N ASN A 180 17.52 -6.15 4.07
CA ASN A 180 18.25 -5.19 4.88
C ASN A 180 18.42 -5.67 6.33
N THR A 181 17.42 -6.35 6.87
CA THR A 181 17.55 -7.00 8.19
C THR A 181 18.62 -8.10 8.19
N ILE A 182 18.69 -8.90 7.12
CA ILE A 182 19.72 -9.93 6.95
C ILE A 182 21.10 -9.26 6.81
N ASN A 183 21.21 -8.23 5.99
CA ASN A 183 22.45 -7.49 5.78
C ASN A 183 22.98 -6.85 7.07
N THR A 184 22.09 -6.25 7.86
CA THR A 184 22.46 -5.67 9.17
C THR A 184 23.00 -6.76 10.13
N LYS A 185 22.34 -7.91 10.19
CA LYS A 185 22.82 -9.04 10.99
C LYS A 185 24.18 -9.54 10.51
N TYR A 186 24.39 -9.55 9.21
CA TYR A 186 25.66 -9.94 8.61
C TYR A 186 26.77 -8.94 8.94
N GLU A 187 26.56 -7.65 8.78
CA GLU A 187 27.58 -6.63 9.10
C GLU A 187 27.96 -6.67 10.59
N ASN A 188 27.00 -6.92 11.46
CA ASN A 188 27.26 -7.14 12.88
C ASN A 188 28.11 -8.40 13.13
N LEU A 189 27.78 -9.50 12.45
CA LEU A 189 28.55 -10.74 12.53
C LEU A 189 29.98 -10.56 11.99
N LYS A 190 30.12 -9.89 10.87
CA LYS A 190 31.41 -9.58 10.26
C LYS A 190 32.28 -8.73 11.18
N SER A 191 31.72 -7.69 11.78
CA SER A 191 32.41 -6.84 12.76
C SER A 191 32.89 -7.66 13.98
N TRP A 192 32.01 -8.51 14.51
CA TRP A 192 32.35 -9.40 15.62
C TRP A 192 33.45 -10.41 15.25
N LEU A 193 33.33 -11.05 14.08
CA LEU A 193 34.36 -12.01 13.59
C LEU A 193 35.70 -11.32 13.38
N THR A 194 35.70 -10.10 12.84
CA THR A 194 36.93 -9.32 12.65
C THR A 194 37.60 -8.99 13.98
N ALA A 195 36.84 -8.54 14.97
CA ALA A 195 37.37 -8.26 16.31
C ALA A 195 37.88 -9.56 16.97
N PHE A 196 37.19 -10.68 16.81
CA PHE A 196 37.61 -11.96 17.33
C PHE A 196 38.89 -12.47 16.65
N LEU A 197 39.03 -12.28 15.33
CA LEU A 197 40.24 -12.61 14.59
C LEU A 197 41.47 -11.85 15.11
N ILE A 198 41.32 -10.56 15.35
CA ILE A 198 42.40 -9.74 15.91
C ILE A 198 42.81 -10.28 17.28
N ARG A 199 41.85 -10.59 18.14
CA ARG A 199 42.14 -11.16 19.47
C ARG A 199 42.90 -12.49 19.41
N LEU A 200 42.48 -13.41 18.49
CA LEU A 200 43.17 -14.69 18.33
C LEU A 200 44.62 -14.52 17.83
N LYS A 201 44.84 -13.56 16.91
CA LYS A 201 46.18 -13.24 16.41
C LYS A 201 47.07 -12.66 17.53
N ASP A 202 46.53 -11.74 18.32
CA ASP A 202 47.22 -11.17 19.48
C ASP A 202 47.56 -12.22 20.54
N GLU A 203 46.64 -13.15 20.79
CA GLU A 203 46.85 -14.28 21.73
C GLU A 203 47.97 -15.19 21.23
N ASN A 204 48.00 -15.52 19.94
CA ASN A 204 49.06 -16.32 19.37
C ASN A 204 50.42 -15.62 19.48
N ILE A 205 50.49 -14.33 19.24
CA ILE A 205 51.75 -13.53 19.40
C ILE A 205 52.21 -13.58 20.86
N LYS A 206 51.31 -13.37 21.82
CA LYS A 206 51.61 -13.44 23.24
C LYS A 206 52.10 -14.82 23.67
N LEU A 207 51.48 -15.89 23.14
CA LEU A 207 51.91 -17.27 23.40
C LEU A 207 53.29 -17.54 22.78
N GLN A 208 53.58 -17.03 21.61
CA GLN A 208 54.91 -17.20 20.97
C GLN A 208 56.03 -16.44 21.67
N THR A 209 55.72 -15.27 22.23
CA THR A 209 56.72 -14.43 22.95
C THR A 209 56.90 -14.83 24.41
N LEU A 210 56.12 -15.77 24.93
CA LEU A 210 56.34 -16.31 26.28
C LEU A 210 57.68 -17.04 26.35
N GLU A 211 58.65 -16.44 27.04
CA GLU A 211 59.91 -17.08 27.31
C GLU A 211 59.70 -18.34 28.16
N VAL A 212 60.32 -19.44 27.74
CA VAL A 212 60.37 -20.66 28.53
C VAL A 212 61.43 -20.44 29.63
N PRO A 213 61.09 -20.66 30.91
CA PRO A 213 62.03 -20.41 32.00
C PRO A 213 63.32 -21.18 31.82
N ASN A 214 64.47 -20.47 31.81
CA ASN A 214 65.79 -21.06 31.93
C ASN A 214 66.02 -21.53 33.39
N GLU A 215 66.83 -22.53 33.57
CA GLU A 215 67.04 -23.28 34.86
C GLU A 215 67.57 -22.44 36.05
N GLU A 216 67.91 -21.18 35.88
CA GLU A 216 68.52 -20.36 36.93
C GLU A 216 67.60 -19.27 37.53
N ASP A 217 66.40 -19.20 37.13
CA ASP A 217 65.46 -18.16 37.60
C ASP A 217 64.83 -18.55 38.95
N ASN A 218 64.87 -17.62 39.89
CA ASN A 218 64.29 -17.70 41.22
C ASN A 218 62.81 -18.09 41.14
N ILE A 219 62.51 -19.36 41.49
CA ILE A 219 61.18 -19.98 41.36
C ILE A 219 60.13 -19.22 42.19
N GLU A 220 60.56 -18.66 43.33
CA GLU A 220 59.68 -17.98 44.27
C GLU A 220 59.18 -16.64 43.69
N ASP A 221 60.06 -15.90 43.00
CA ASP A 221 59.70 -14.64 42.33
C ASP A 221 58.75 -14.90 41.17
N LYS A 222 58.95 -15.95 40.40
CA LYS A 222 58.04 -16.32 39.30
C LYS A 222 56.67 -16.78 39.77
N ILE A 223 56.58 -17.48 40.89
CA ILE A 223 55.33 -17.84 41.54
C ILE A 223 54.62 -16.57 41.99
N ASN A 224 55.32 -15.62 42.57
CA ASN A 224 54.75 -14.37 43.03
C ASN A 224 54.27 -13.50 41.87
N GLU A 225 55.02 -13.38 40.78
CA GLU A 225 54.57 -12.70 39.57
C GLU A 225 53.28 -13.30 38.98
N CYS A 226 53.26 -14.64 38.90
CA CYS A 226 52.06 -15.34 38.41
C CYS A 226 50.85 -15.14 39.33
N LYS A 227 51.06 -15.10 40.67
CA LYS A 227 50.00 -14.81 41.64
C LYS A 227 49.46 -13.39 41.46
N ILE A 228 50.35 -12.40 41.35
CA ILE A 228 49.97 -11.02 41.14
C ILE A 228 49.14 -10.85 39.87
N GLU A 229 49.54 -11.51 38.78
CA GLU A 229 48.79 -11.45 37.52
C GLU A 229 47.43 -12.20 37.61
N ALA A 230 47.38 -13.30 38.30
CA ALA A 230 46.10 -14.01 38.53
C ALA A 230 45.15 -13.20 39.42
N ASP A 231 45.65 -12.50 40.43
CA ASP A 231 44.85 -11.64 41.31
C ASP A 231 44.34 -10.37 40.55
N LYS A 232 45.17 -9.75 39.73
CA LYS A 232 44.75 -8.66 38.84
C LYS A 232 43.65 -9.09 37.87
N LEU A 233 43.73 -10.31 37.34
CA LEU A 233 42.68 -10.84 36.48
C LEU A 233 41.41 -11.10 37.25
N LYS A 234 41.50 -11.58 38.50
CA LYS A 234 40.35 -11.74 39.39
C LYS A 234 39.61 -10.43 39.64
N GLU A 235 40.37 -9.36 39.97
CA GLU A 235 39.78 -8.01 40.14
C GLU A 235 39.05 -7.52 38.86
N LYS A 236 39.66 -7.79 37.69
CA LYS A 236 39.00 -7.44 36.39
C LYS A 236 37.74 -8.26 36.14
N ILE A 237 37.73 -9.53 36.51
CA ILE A 237 36.51 -10.40 36.42
C ILE A 237 35.42 -9.84 37.31
N ASP A 238 35.74 -9.51 38.56
CA ASP A 238 34.79 -9.01 39.55
C ASP A 238 34.22 -7.65 39.10
N GLU A 239 35.09 -6.73 38.59
CA GLU A 239 34.67 -5.43 38.06
C GLU A 239 33.77 -5.58 36.80
N SER A 240 34.18 -6.44 35.88
CA SER A 240 33.40 -6.68 34.65
C SER A 240 32.07 -7.36 34.94
N THR A 241 32.03 -8.27 35.93
CA THR A 241 30.81 -8.93 36.37
C THR A 241 29.82 -7.95 36.99
N LYS A 242 30.33 -7.01 37.80
CA LYS A 242 29.50 -5.96 38.38
C LYS A 242 28.91 -5.05 37.31
N LYS A 243 29.75 -4.62 36.34
CA LYS A 243 29.27 -3.84 35.18
C LYS A 243 28.25 -4.60 34.36
N LEU A 244 28.44 -5.90 34.17
CA LEU A 244 27.51 -6.75 33.45
C LEU A 244 26.14 -6.80 34.15
N GLU A 245 26.11 -6.90 35.47
CA GLU A 245 24.88 -6.91 36.25
C GLU A 245 24.15 -5.55 36.17
N GLU A 246 24.90 -4.45 36.23
CA GLU A 246 24.35 -3.10 36.04
C GLU A 246 23.73 -2.93 34.62
N GLU A 247 24.41 -3.41 33.57
CA GLU A 247 23.90 -3.32 32.22
C GLU A 247 22.69 -4.24 31.98
N LYS A 248 22.67 -5.44 32.60
CA LYS A 248 21.49 -6.33 32.55
C LYS A 248 20.26 -5.70 33.21
N ASN A 249 20.44 -4.99 34.30
CA ASN A 249 19.36 -4.25 34.95
C ASN A 249 18.83 -3.10 34.09
N LYS A 250 19.74 -2.35 33.44
CA LYS A 250 19.34 -1.30 32.48
C LYS A 250 18.56 -1.90 31.29
N LEU A 251 19.01 -3.04 30.78
CA LEU A 251 18.34 -3.73 29.67
C LEU A 251 16.91 -4.12 30.03
N LEU A 252 16.70 -4.63 31.25
CA LEU A 252 15.36 -5.00 31.73
C LEU A 252 14.44 -3.77 31.77
N THR A 253 14.94 -2.68 32.35
CA THR A 253 14.19 -1.41 32.42
C THR A 253 13.83 -0.88 31.04
N LYS A 254 14.76 -0.93 30.08
CA LYS A 254 14.52 -0.50 28.70
C LYS A 254 13.49 -1.37 27.99
N LYS A 255 13.54 -2.68 28.21
CA LYS A 255 12.54 -3.62 27.68
C LYS A 255 11.13 -3.27 28.15
N ASP A 256 10.95 -3.00 29.43
CA ASP A 256 9.65 -2.63 29.99
C ASP A 256 9.12 -1.31 29.41
N ILE A 257 10.02 -0.32 29.21
CA ILE A 257 9.67 0.96 28.58
C ILE A 257 9.21 0.74 27.14
N ILE A 258 9.95 -0.06 26.35
CA ILE A 258 9.62 -0.36 24.96
C ILE A 258 8.28 -1.09 24.85
N GLU A 259 8.00 -2.03 25.74
CA GLU A 259 6.76 -2.77 25.77
C GLU A 259 5.58 -1.84 26.12
N ASN A 260 5.74 -0.98 27.12
CA ASN A 260 4.76 0.03 27.49
C ASN A 260 4.48 1.01 26.33
N LEU A 261 5.53 1.55 25.70
CA LEU A 261 5.38 2.44 24.54
C LEU A 261 4.68 1.72 23.38
N SER A 262 4.99 0.44 23.14
CA SER A 262 4.37 -0.35 22.09
C SER A 262 2.87 -0.55 22.32
N ASN A 263 2.46 -0.77 23.56
CA ASN A 263 1.06 -0.89 23.95
C ASN A 263 0.31 0.44 23.79
N ILE A 264 0.92 1.54 24.23
CA ILE A 264 0.35 2.89 24.09
C ILE A 264 0.20 3.24 22.61
N ILE A 265 1.24 3.04 21.79
CA ILE A 265 1.20 3.27 20.34
C ILE A 265 0.08 2.46 19.67
N LYS A 266 -0.10 1.21 20.07
CA LYS A 266 -1.18 0.36 19.56
C LYS A 266 -2.56 0.92 19.86
N ASP A 267 -2.77 1.42 21.09
CA ASP A 267 -4.01 2.05 21.50
C ASP A 267 -4.28 3.35 20.73
N PHE A 268 -3.23 4.15 20.51
CA PHE A 268 -3.34 5.39 19.72
C PHE A 268 -3.67 5.09 18.25
N LYS A 269 -3.01 4.10 17.62
CA LYS A 269 -3.32 3.68 16.25
C LYS A 269 -4.74 3.12 16.11
N LEU A 270 -5.25 2.46 17.11
CA LEU A 270 -6.65 2.04 17.12
C LEU A 270 -7.60 3.24 17.17
N LYS A 271 -7.28 4.26 17.96
CA LYS A 271 -8.06 5.50 18.01
C LYS A 271 -8.00 6.27 16.68
N GLU A 272 -6.83 6.40 16.09
CA GLU A 272 -6.62 7.07 14.79
C GLU A 272 -7.46 6.43 13.67
N LYS A 273 -7.58 5.11 13.66
CA LYS A 273 -8.31 4.37 12.61
C LYS A 273 -9.83 4.66 12.59
N PHE A 274 -10.38 5.20 13.67
CA PHE A 274 -11.81 5.50 13.77
C PHE A 274 -12.21 6.91 13.30
N PHE A 275 -11.26 7.76 12.89
CA PHE A 275 -11.53 9.19 12.66
C PHE A 275 -11.36 9.75 11.24
N PRO A 276 -10.84 9.05 10.19
CA PRO A 276 -10.52 9.69 8.91
C PRO A 276 -11.71 10.38 8.25
N GLU A 277 -12.85 9.70 8.17
CA GLU A 277 -14.05 10.23 7.50
C GLU A 277 -14.68 11.47 8.19
N LYS A 278 -14.46 11.60 9.50
CA LYS A 278 -14.97 12.77 10.23
C LYS A 278 -14.08 13.99 10.14
N VAL A 279 -12.76 13.77 9.97
CA VAL A 279 -11.78 14.86 9.87
C VAL A 279 -12.00 15.68 8.61
N ASP A 280 -12.16 15.00 7.48
CA ASP A 280 -12.37 15.68 6.20
C ASP A 280 -13.71 16.43 6.22
N LEU A 281 -14.77 15.80 6.73
CA LEU A 281 -16.07 16.44 6.92
C LEU A 281 -16.02 17.69 7.81
N TYR A 282 -15.21 17.67 8.87
CA TYR A 282 -15.08 18.82 9.78
C TYR A 282 -14.26 19.95 9.15
N LYS A 283 -13.16 19.63 8.45
CA LYS A 283 -12.36 20.63 7.73
C LYS A 283 -13.16 21.32 6.64
N GLU A 284 -13.78 20.55 5.77
CA GLU A 284 -14.61 21.08 4.68
C GLU A 284 -15.82 21.87 5.19
N SER A 285 -16.39 21.45 6.32
CA SER A 285 -17.48 22.22 6.97
C SER A 285 -17.00 23.55 7.52
N LEU A 286 -15.81 23.61 8.10
CA LEU A 286 -15.19 24.84 8.61
C LEU A 286 -14.79 25.79 7.50
N ASP A 287 -14.24 25.27 6.39
CA ASP A 287 -13.80 26.07 5.23
C ASP A 287 -14.98 26.68 4.47
N SER A 288 -16.13 26.01 4.47
CA SER A 288 -17.34 26.46 3.76
C SER A 288 -18.32 27.25 4.63
N ASP A 289 -18.04 27.42 5.93
CA ASP A 289 -18.96 27.98 6.95
C ASP A 289 -20.33 27.27 7.01
N LYS A 290 -20.43 26.09 6.47
CA LYS A 290 -21.66 25.27 6.41
C LYS A 290 -21.36 23.81 6.70
N CYS A 291 -22.27 23.15 7.39
CA CYS A 291 -22.19 21.70 7.56
C CYS A 291 -22.42 21.00 6.23
N ILE A 292 -21.41 20.26 5.74
CA ILE A 292 -21.46 19.55 4.46
C ILE A 292 -22.56 18.48 4.42
N VAL A 293 -22.93 17.92 5.58
CA VAL A 293 -23.96 16.87 5.64
C VAL A 293 -25.39 17.41 5.55
N CYS A 294 -25.65 18.62 6.10
CA CYS A 294 -27.00 19.19 6.14
C CYS A 294 -27.13 20.60 5.56
N GLU A 295 -26.06 21.12 4.96
CA GLU A 295 -25.97 22.43 4.27
C GLU A 295 -26.36 23.66 5.10
N ARG A 296 -26.60 23.50 6.39
CA ARG A 296 -26.92 24.62 7.29
C ARG A 296 -25.66 25.37 7.68
N ALA A 297 -25.78 26.70 7.83
CA ALA A 297 -24.71 27.53 8.34
C ALA A 297 -24.24 27.05 9.72
N LEU A 298 -22.94 27.00 9.92
CA LEU A 298 -22.36 26.60 11.20
C LEU A 298 -22.63 27.68 12.25
N ASN A 299 -23.14 27.25 13.41
CA ASN A 299 -23.22 28.13 14.57
C ASN A 299 -21.90 28.10 15.35
N GLN A 300 -21.64 29.14 16.15
CA GLN A 300 -20.41 29.30 16.91
C GLN A 300 -20.07 28.06 17.75
N LYS A 301 -21.07 27.39 18.30
CA LYS A 301 -20.89 26.19 19.15
C LYS A 301 -20.42 24.97 18.33
N LEU A 302 -20.84 24.83 17.09
CA LEU A 302 -20.40 23.76 16.20
C LEU A 302 -19.01 24.07 15.63
N ILE A 303 -18.74 25.32 15.27
CA ILE A 303 -17.39 25.76 14.85
C ILE A 303 -16.38 25.43 15.95
N THR A 304 -16.65 25.86 17.17
CA THR A 304 -15.77 25.57 18.31
C THR A 304 -15.59 24.07 18.48
N LYS A 305 -16.67 23.28 18.39
CA LYS A 305 -16.59 21.83 18.54
C LYS A 305 -15.77 21.16 17.43
N PHE A 306 -15.94 21.57 16.19
CA PHE A 306 -15.18 21.01 15.06
C PHE A 306 -13.71 21.39 15.17
N THR A 307 -13.41 22.65 15.47
CA THR A 307 -12.04 23.14 15.67
C THR A 307 -11.35 22.43 16.85
N THR A 308 -12.03 22.28 17.98
CA THR A 308 -11.44 21.55 19.11
C THR A 308 -11.16 20.09 18.77
N THR A 309 -12.07 19.40 18.09
CA THR A 309 -11.85 18.00 17.72
C THR A 309 -10.74 17.85 16.68
N LEU A 310 -10.60 18.79 15.76
CA LEU A 310 -9.50 18.79 14.78
C LEU A 310 -8.15 19.03 15.46
N ASN A 311 -8.07 19.98 16.39
CA ASN A 311 -6.87 20.24 17.17
C ASN A 311 -6.49 19.04 18.05
N GLU A 312 -7.46 18.42 18.73
CA GLU A 312 -7.24 17.20 19.52
C GLU A 312 -6.69 16.05 18.66
N LEU A 313 -7.08 15.96 17.39
CA LEU A 313 -6.59 14.95 16.47
C LEU A 313 -5.18 15.26 15.94
N GLU A 314 -4.88 16.53 15.72
CA GLU A 314 -3.54 16.98 15.34
C GLU A 314 -2.55 16.76 16.48
N ASP A 315 -2.96 17.08 17.70
CA ASP A 315 -2.20 16.79 18.92
C ASP A 315 -1.98 15.27 19.09
N LEU A 316 -3.02 14.47 18.88
CA LEU A 316 -2.93 13.00 18.90
C LEU A 316 -1.93 12.45 17.87
N LYS A 317 -1.88 13.02 16.65
CA LYS A 317 -0.90 12.62 15.63
C LYS A 317 0.51 13.02 16.00
N ASN A 318 0.68 14.22 16.54
CA ASN A 318 1.97 14.70 17.01
C ASN A 318 2.47 13.86 18.20
N ASP A 319 1.59 13.53 19.13
CA ASP A 319 1.88 12.64 20.25
C ASP A 319 2.27 11.24 19.76
N LEU A 320 1.55 10.68 18.81
CA LEU A 320 1.88 9.37 18.22
C LEU A 320 3.25 9.39 17.54
N ALA A 321 3.53 10.41 16.72
CA ALA A 321 4.83 10.58 16.07
C ALA A 321 5.97 10.70 17.10
N THR A 322 5.73 11.45 18.18
CA THR A 322 6.68 11.61 19.28
C THR A 322 6.93 10.29 20.02
N MET A 323 5.87 9.53 20.28
CA MET A 323 5.97 8.22 20.93
C MET A 323 6.68 7.19 20.04
N GLU A 324 6.42 7.19 18.73
CA GLU A 324 7.13 6.32 17.77
C GLU A 324 8.62 6.65 17.70
N LEU A 325 8.96 7.93 17.69
CA LEU A 325 10.35 8.39 17.74
C LEU A 325 11.03 8.00 19.07
N ASN A 326 10.33 8.15 20.18
CA ASN A 326 10.84 7.75 21.48
C ASN A 326 11.04 6.23 21.54
N ARG A 327 10.09 5.43 21.07
CA ARG A 327 10.25 3.97 20.98
C ARG A 327 11.43 3.58 20.09
N PHE A 328 11.64 4.29 18.98
CA PHE A 328 12.79 4.05 18.12
C PHE A 328 14.11 4.31 18.85
N LYS A 329 14.22 5.45 19.54
CA LYS A 329 15.42 5.78 20.38
C LYS A 329 15.65 4.74 21.47
N GLU A 330 14.60 4.36 22.18
CA GLU A 330 14.70 3.33 23.23
C GLU A 330 15.14 1.96 22.67
N ASN A 331 14.68 1.57 21.48
CA ASN A 331 15.15 0.36 20.80
C ASN A 331 16.62 0.44 20.38
N GLU A 332 17.08 1.60 19.95
CA GLU A 332 18.49 1.82 19.62
C GLU A 332 19.36 1.69 20.88
N GLU A 333 18.96 2.33 21.98
CA GLU A 333 19.64 2.20 23.27
C GLU A 333 19.63 0.76 23.79
N TYR A 334 18.50 0.06 23.68
CA TYR A 334 18.38 -1.36 24.02
C TYR A 334 19.37 -2.22 23.22
N SER A 335 19.49 -1.97 21.92
CA SER A 335 20.43 -2.67 21.05
C SER A 335 21.88 -2.39 21.45
N ASN A 336 22.21 -1.14 21.80
CA ASN A 336 23.53 -0.74 22.25
C ASN A 336 23.89 -1.42 23.58
N ILE A 337 22.98 -1.42 24.57
CA ILE A 337 23.17 -2.12 25.84
C ILE A 337 23.38 -3.62 25.61
N LEU A 338 22.59 -4.24 24.74
CA LEU A 338 22.72 -5.66 24.39
C LEU A 338 24.08 -5.98 23.78
N SER A 339 24.61 -5.09 22.94
CA SER A 339 25.95 -5.23 22.38
C SER A 339 27.02 -5.14 23.46
N THR A 340 26.88 -4.20 24.38
CA THR A 340 27.79 -4.02 25.53
C THR A 340 27.81 -5.24 26.43
N ILE A 341 26.65 -5.81 26.75
CA ILE A 341 26.52 -7.05 27.53
C ILE A 341 27.29 -8.18 26.87
N ARG A 342 27.13 -8.37 25.56
CA ARG A 342 27.84 -9.43 24.81
C ARG A 342 29.37 -9.27 24.87
N VAL A 343 29.85 -8.03 24.80
CA VAL A 343 31.29 -7.74 24.92
C VAL A 343 31.77 -8.08 26.32
N LEU A 344 31.07 -7.64 27.37
CA LEU A 344 31.43 -7.92 28.76
C LEU A 344 31.44 -9.42 29.07
N GLU A 345 30.45 -10.18 28.61
CA GLU A 345 30.39 -11.64 28.76
C GLU A 345 31.59 -12.33 28.06
N SER A 346 31.98 -11.83 26.88
CA SER A 346 33.16 -12.33 26.18
C SER A 346 34.46 -12.00 26.91
N ASP A 347 34.55 -10.79 27.47
CA ASP A 347 35.73 -10.35 28.18
C ASP A 347 35.94 -11.12 29.50
N ILE A 348 34.85 -11.31 30.27
CA ILE A 348 34.86 -12.14 31.49
C ILE A 348 35.38 -13.55 31.17
N LYS A 349 34.82 -14.20 30.16
CA LYS A 349 35.25 -15.54 29.75
C LYS A 349 36.75 -15.59 29.36
N THR A 350 37.21 -14.55 28.70
CA THR A 350 38.61 -14.42 28.30
C THR A 350 39.53 -14.28 29.54
N PHE A 351 39.12 -13.46 30.52
CA PHE A 351 39.88 -13.25 31.75
C PHE A 351 39.89 -14.52 32.61
N GLU A 352 38.77 -15.25 32.71
CA GLU A 352 38.70 -16.55 33.42
C GLU A 352 39.66 -17.57 32.81
N ILE A 353 39.71 -17.69 31.49
CA ILE A 353 40.67 -18.58 30.81
C ILE A 353 42.11 -18.20 31.14
N ARG A 354 42.43 -16.90 31.12
CA ARG A 354 43.80 -16.43 31.44
C ARG A 354 44.13 -16.68 32.90
N GLN A 355 43.23 -16.41 33.81
CA GLN A 355 43.42 -16.65 35.25
C GLN A 355 43.69 -18.15 35.52
N ASN A 356 42.90 -19.05 34.91
CA ASN A 356 43.13 -20.47 35.01
C ASN A 356 44.50 -20.90 34.47
N ASN A 357 44.95 -20.28 33.39
CA ASN A 357 46.29 -20.54 32.83
C ASN A 357 47.42 -20.15 33.80
N TYR A 358 47.30 -18.98 34.47
CA TYR A 358 48.26 -18.58 35.48
C TYR A 358 48.21 -19.51 36.73
N THR A 359 47.05 -19.86 37.18
CA THR A 359 46.83 -20.80 38.28
C THR A 359 47.46 -22.18 37.98
N ASN A 360 47.26 -22.67 36.77
CA ASN A 360 47.88 -23.91 36.31
C ASN A 360 49.39 -23.79 36.22
N LYS A 361 49.89 -22.61 35.74
CA LYS A 361 51.35 -22.33 35.69
C LYS A 361 51.97 -22.35 37.08
N ILE A 362 51.33 -21.72 38.07
CA ILE A 362 51.74 -21.78 39.49
C ILE A 362 51.80 -23.23 39.97
N LYS A 363 50.78 -24.01 39.72
CA LYS A 363 50.73 -25.43 40.10
C LYS A 363 51.87 -26.22 39.50
N TYR A 364 52.17 -26.01 38.22
CA TYR A 364 53.30 -26.66 37.55
C TYR A 364 54.66 -26.25 38.10
N ILE A 365 54.83 -24.96 38.47
CA ILE A 365 56.10 -24.47 39.07
C ILE A 365 56.30 -25.08 40.48
N ILE A 366 55.22 -25.23 41.28
CA ILE A 366 55.28 -25.77 42.62
C ILE A 366 55.55 -27.29 42.58
N GLU A 367 54.87 -28.02 41.68
CA GLU A 367 55.08 -29.47 41.53
C GLU A 367 56.43 -29.85 40.91
N GLY A 368 57.04 -28.90 40.15
CA GLY A 368 58.32 -29.10 39.46
C GLY A 368 59.57 -29.04 40.33
N ASN A 369 59.43 -28.77 41.61
CA ASN A 369 60.57 -28.68 42.54
C ASN A 369 61.20 -30.04 42.94
N ASN A 370 60.61 -31.16 42.52
CA ASN A 370 61.09 -32.50 42.81
C ASN A 370 61.55 -33.24 41.54
N THR A 371 62.85 -33.17 41.29
CA THR A 371 63.69 -33.90 40.33
C THR A 371 63.86 -33.33 38.91
N ALA A 372 65.13 -33.27 38.44
CA ALA A 372 65.53 -32.71 37.13
C ALA A 372 64.97 -33.45 35.90
N LYS A 373 64.51 -34.68 36.06
CA LYS A 373 63.88 -35.46 34.97
C LYS A 373 62.44 -35.04 34.70
N THR A 374 61.74 -34.73 35.78
CA THR A 374 60.34 -34.23 35.69
C THR A 374 60.27 -32.80 35.12
N LYS A 375 61.30 -31.99 35.29
CA LYS A 375 61.36 -30.61 34.74
C LYS A 375 61.37 -30.61 33.23
N LYS A 376 62.14 -31.50 32.59
CA LYS A 376 62.20 -31.58 31.13
C LYS A 376 60.89 -32.03 30.49
N GLU A 377 60.27 -33.08 31.08
CA GLU A 377 58.95 -33.58 30.62
C GLU A 377 57.85 -32.52 30.83
N GLN A 378 57.95 -31.72 31.90
CA GLN A 378 57.00 -30.65 32.18
C GLN A 378 57.17 -29.45 31.22
N ILE A 379 58.39 -29.08 30.89
CA ILE A 379 58.67 -28.03 29.89
C ILE A 379 58.17 -28.48 28.51
N ASP A 380 58.44 -29.71 28.13
CA ASP A 380 57.95 -30.28 26.88
C ASP A 380 56.41 -30.33 26.86
N SER A 381 55.77 -30.67 28.00
CA SER A 381 54.31 -30.65 28.13
C SER A 381 53.75 -29.22 28.01
N ILE A 382 54.38 -28.21 28.58
CA ILE A 382 54.00 -26.80 28.47
C ILE A 382 54.16 -26.33 27.02
N ILE A 383 55.27 -26.67 26.37
CA ILE A 383 55.53 -26.36 24.97
C ILE A 383 54.51 -27.00 24.08
N ASN A 384 54.22 -28.29 24.32
CA ASN A 384 53.21 -29.01 23.55
C ASN A 384 51.80 -28.42 23.74
N SER A 385 51.40 -28.12 24.98
CA SER A 385 50.11 -27.48 25.27
C SER A 385 50.01 -26.10 24.64
N ARG A 386 51.08 -25.32 24.63
CA ARG A 386 51.18 -24.03 23.96
C ARG A 386 51.01 -24.18 22.44
N ASN A 387 51.73 -25.15 21.86
CA ASN A 387 51.69 -25.42 20.44
C ASN A 387 50.29 -25.90 20.01
N ASP A 388 49.65 -26.75 20.83
CA ASP A 388 48.27 -27.20 20.64
C ASP A 388 47.28 -26.04 20.63
N ILE A 389 47.44 -25.06 21.54
CA ILE A 389 46.60 -23.86 21.58
C ILE A 389 46.80 -23.01 20.31
N ILE A 390 48.05 -22.80 19.93
CA ILE A 390 48.41 -22.06 18.71
C ILE A 390 47.83 -22.76 17.48
N GLU A 391 47.94 -24.07 17.38
CA GLU A 391 47.36 -24.84 16.28
C GLU A 391 45.82 -24.72 16.22
N LYS A 392 45.15 -24.85 17.37
CA LYS A 392 43.70 -24.65 17.47
C LYS A 392 43.28 -23.25 17.10
N ASN A 393 44.02 -22.22 17.55
CA ASN A 393 43.77 -20.85 17.19
C ASN A 393 43.96 -20.64 15.68
N ASN A 394 45.06 -21.18 15.10
CA ASN A 394 45.31 -21.07 13.65
C ASN A 394 44.19 -21.72 12.82
N LYS A 395 43.66 -22.88 13.22
CA LYS A 395 42.49 -23.49 12.56
C LYS A 395 41.27 -22.60 12.64
N LYS A 396 41.01 -21.95 13.79
CA LYS A 396 39.93 -20.98 13.94
C LYS A 396 40.14 -19.76 13.07
N ILE A 397 41.37 -19.19 13.06
CA ILE A 397 41.75 -18.04 12.22
C ILE A 397 41.46 -18.34 10.75
N GLN A 398 41.94 -19.47 10.23
CA GLN A 398 41.69 -19.88 8.83
C GLN A 398 40.19 -20.01 8.53
N SER A 399 39.42 -20.57 9.45
CA SER A 399 37.96 -20.73 9.26
C SER A 399 37.28 -19.36 9.23
N ILE A 400 37.65 -18.43 10.11
CA ILE A 400 37.10 -17.09 10.15
C ILE A 400 37.48 -16.29 8.90
N GLU A 401 38.76 -16.34 8.49
CA GLU A 401 39.22 -15.69 7.26
C GLU A 401 38.48 -16.22 6.02
N LYS A 402 38.22 -17.53 5.95
CA LYS A 402 37.41 -18.14 4.89
C LYS A 402 35.98 -17.60 4.89
N ILE A 403 35.37 -17.42 6.07
CA ILE A 403 34.01 -16.85 6.18
C ILE A 403 34.01 -15.37 5.76
N LEU A 404 34.98 -14.59 6.25
CA LEU A 404 35.10 -13.15 5.94
C LEU A 404 35.38 -12.89 4.45
N ASN A 405 36.09 -13.78 3.78
CA ASN A 405 36.42 -13.68 2.36
C ASN A 405 35.33 -14.27 1.45
N ASN A 406 34.21 -14.72 1.99
CA ASN A 406 33.14 -15.27 1.18
C ASN A 406 32.48 -14.16 0.36
N THR A 407 32.54 -14.28 -0.96
CA THR A 407 32.03 -13.29 -1.94
C THR A 407 30.51 -13.19 -2.00
N ASN A 408 29.77 -14.16 -1.43
CA ASN A 408 28.30 -14.17 -1.47
C ASN A 408 27.68 -12.94 -0.78
N TRP A 409 28.40 -12.32 0.14
CA TRP A 409 27.94 -11.13 0.85
C TRP A 409 28.01 -9.85 0.01
N LYS A 410 28.99 -9.78 -0.89
CA LYS A 410 29.04 -8.68 -1.86
C LYS A 410 27.84 -8.72 -2.78
N ALA A 411 27.47 -9.91 -3.24
CA ALA A 411 26.28 -10.13 -4.05
C ALA A 411 24.98 -9.73 -3.30
N LEU A 412 24.90 -9.97 -1.99
CA LEU A 412 23.75 -9.53 -1.18
C LEU A 412 23.64 -8.00 -1.14
N THR A 413 24.74 -7.29 -0.94
CA THR A 413 24.75 -5.84 -0.91
C THR A 413 24.35 -5.24 -2.26
N GLU A 414 24.89 -5.78 -3.36
CA GLU A 414 24.55 -5.39 -4.72
C GLU A 414 23.07 -5.67 -5.03
N SER A 415 22.55 -6.80 -4.57
CA SER A 415 21.13 -7.15 -4.70
C SER A 415 20.24 -6.19 -3.89
N LEU A 416 20.67 -5.78 -2.71
CA LEU A 416 19.95 -4.84 -1.85
C LEU A 416 19.83 -3.46 -2.51
N GLU A 417 20.90 -2.99 -3.12
CA GLU A 417 20.90 -1.73 -3.87
C GLU A 417 19.98 -1.82 -5.10
N SER A 418 20.05 -2.93 -5.82
CA SER A 418 19.17 -3.19 -6.98
C SER A 418 17.70 -3.21 -6.57
N ILE A 419 17.35 -3.90 -5.49
CA ILE A 419 15.97 -3.96 -4.98
C ILE A 419 15.51 -2.59 -4.48
N LYS A 420 16.38 -1.81 -3.85
CA LYS A 420 16.08 -0.44 -3.45
C LYS A 420 15.73 0.41 -4.68
N ASN A 421 16.53 0.34 -5.73
CA ASN A 421 16.29 1.07 -6.96
C ASN A 421 14.96 0.65 -7.62
N ILE A 422 14.65 -0.66 -7.63
CA ILE A 422 13.37 -1.17 -8.14
C ILE A 422 12.21 -0.66 -7.27
N LYS A 423 12.33 -0.73 -5.95
CA LYS A 423 11.32 -0.20 -5.04
C LYS A 423 11.06 1.30 -5.29
N ASP A 424 12.11 2.09 -5.42
CA ASP A 424 12.03 3.53 -5.67
C ASP A 424 11.42 3.81 -7.05
N LEU A 425 11.69 2.95 -8.04
CA LEU A 425 11.09 3.00 -9.38
C LEU A 425 9.56 2.83 -9.34
N PHE A 426 9.05 1.95 -8.49
CA PHE A 426 7.60 1.76 -8.29
C PHE A 426 7.01 2.67 -7.21
N GLY A 427 7.83 3.47 -6.53
CA GLY A 427 7.42 4.40 -5.49
C GLY A 427 6.62 5.59 -6.01
N LYS A 428 6.20 6.45 -5.07
CA LYS A 428 5.33 7.62 -5.34
C LYS A 428 5.87 8.59 -6.40
N GLN A 429 7.17 8.64 -6.63
CA GLN A 429 7.82 9.51 -7.62
C GLN A 429 8.39 8.74 -8.82
N GLY A 430 8.08 7.47 -8.93
CA GLY A 430 8.62 6.58 -9.95
C GLY A 430 7.78 6.48 -11.23
N LEU A 431 7.80 5.29 -11.85
CA LEU A 431 7.15 5.00 -13.13
C LEU A 431 5.67 5.35 -13.17
N LYS A 432 4.94 5.15 -12.06
CA LYS A 432 3.51 5.50 -11.96
C LYS A 432 3.23 6.92 -12.46
N ASN A 433 4.03 7.87 -12.02
CA ASN A 433 3.84 9.28 -12.43
C ASN A 433 4.17 9.50 -13.91
N ASN A 434 5.17 8.81 -14.45
CA ASN A 434 5.52 8.93 -15.85
C ASN A 434 4.40 8.37 -16.75
N PHE A 435 3.80 7.24 -16.36
CA PHE A 435 2.63 6.71 -17.07
C PHE A 435 1.43 7.64 -16.93
N LEU A 436 1.19 8.19 -15.73
CA LEU A 436 0.14 9.18 -15.52
C LEU A 436 0.33 10.40 -16.45
N ASP A 437 1.54 10.95 -16.56
CA ASP A 437 1.84 12.06 -17.46
C ASP A 437 1.50 11.72 -18.92
N ILE A 438 1.87 10.53 -19.39
CA ILE A 438 1.56 10.06 -20.75
C ILE A 438 0.05 9.96 -20.96
N TYR A 439 -0.67 9.35 -20.02
CA TYR A 439 -2.12 9.18 -20.11
C TYR A 439 -2.86 10.53 -20.03
N LEU A 440 -2.38 11.48 -19.21
CA LEU A 440 -2.97 12.80 -19.11
C LEU A 440 -2.79 13.61 -20.40
N VAL A 441 -1.67 13.48 -21.10
CA VAL A 441 -1.46 14.11 -22.42
C VAL A 441 -2.41 13.50 -23.45
N ALA A 442 -2.54 12.18 -23.49
CA ALA A 442 -3.48 11.50 -24.38
C ALA A 442 -4.94 11.89 -24.06
N LEU A 443 -5.30 11.93 -22.77
CA LEU A 443 -6.60 12.35 -22.30
C LEU A 443 -6.90 13.81 -22.70
N GLN A 444 -5.97 14.72 -22.46
CA GLN A 444 -6.10 16.12 -22.86
C GLN A 444 -6.37 16.27 -24.36
N THR A 445 -5.65 15.52 -25.18
CA THR A 445 -5.81 15.54 -26.64
C THR A 445 -7.22 15.10 -27.02
N LYS A 446 -7.72 14.02 -26.41
CA LYS A 446 -9.08 13.52 -26.66
C LYS A 446 -10.16 14.48 -26.14
N ILE A 447 -9.97 15.05 -24.96
CA ILE A 447 -10.91 16.06 -24.43
C ILE A 447 -11.01 17.25 -25.38
N ASN A 448 -9.87 17.79 -25.81
CA ASN A 448 -9.86 18.95 -26.69
C ASN A 448 -10.46 18.64 -28.08
N PHE A 449 -10.26 17.44 -28.59
CA PHE A 449 -10.92 16.97 -29.81
C PHE A 449 -12.46 16.99 -29.67
N ILE A 450 -12.98 16.51 -28.55
CA ILE A 450 -14.43 16.52 -28.28
C ILE A 450 -14.93 17.93 -28.01
N LEU A 451 -14.14 18.77 -27.33
CA LEU A 451 -14.51 20.17 -27.06
C LEU A 451 -14.60 21.03 -28.33
N GLU A 452 -13.83 20.70 -29.37
CA GLU A 452 -13.94 21.41 -30.65
C GLU A 452 -15.36 21.31 -31.25
N GLU A 453 -16.07 20.20 -31.02
CA GLU A 453 -17.44 19.97 -31.46
C GLU A 453 -18.48 20.47 -30.44
N LEU A 454 -18.28 20.16 -29.16
CA LEU A 454 -19.31 20.36 -28.12
C LEU A 454 -19.22 21.75 -27.46
N LEU A 455 -18.05 22.36 -27.41
CA LEU A 455 -17.83 23.68 -26.80
C LEU A 455 -16.71 24.41 -27.54
N PRO A 456 -17.00 24.94 -28.73
CA PRO A 456 -16.02 25.62 -29.58
C PRO A 456 -15.26 26.73 -28.84
N ASN A 457 -14.02 26.99 -29.26
CA ASN A 457 -13.11 27.97 -28.67
C ASN A 457 -12.70 27.70 -27.23
N THR A 458 -13.02 26.52 -26.69
CA THR A 458 -12.63 26.12 -25.36
C THR A 458 -11.55 25.02 -25.41
N LYS A 459 -10.48 25.21 -24.64
CA LYS A 459 -9.40 24.22 -24.51
C LYS A 459 -9.14 23.91 -23.05
N LEU A 460 -8.88 22.65 -22.79
CA LEU A 460 -8.47 22.16 -21.49
C LEU A 460 -6.98 21.79 -21.56
N THR A 461 -6.22 22.23 -20.57
CA THR A 461 -4.82 21.84 -20.40
C THR A 461 -4.66 21.14 -19.07
N ILE A 462 -4.07 19.96 -19.08
CA ILE A 462 -3.79 19.16 -17.88
C ILE A 462 -2.27 19.06 -17.71
N SER A 463 -1.78 19.45 -16.55
CA SER A 463 -0.36 19.32 -16.22
C SER A 463 -0.17 18.79 -14.81
N THR A 464 0.91 18.04 -14.59
CA THR A 464 1.25 17.48 -13.27
C THR A 464 2.29 18.32 -12.53
N VAL A 465 2.74 19.42 -13.14
CA VAL A 465 3.76 20.30 -12.57
C VAL A 465 3.18 21.67 -12.32
N LYS A 466 3.28 22.15 -11.10
CA LYS A 466 2.95 23.52 -10.72
C LYS A 466 4.20 24.23 -10.22
N GLU A 467 4.53 25.35 -10.82
CA GLU A 467 5.54 26.26 -10.29
C GLU A 467 5.00 26.93 -9.01
N THR A 468 5.77 26.85 -7.93
CA THR A 468 5.42 27.53 -6.68
C THR A 468 5.86 29.00 -6.74
N SER A 469 5.28 29.85 -5.89
CA SER A 469 5.67 31.25 -5.76
C SER A 469 7.15 31.47 -5.41
N THR A 470 7.85 30.41 -5.02
CA THR A 470 9.30 30.40 -4.72
C THR A 470 10.15 29.90 -5.89
N GLY A 471 9.54 29.61 -7.05
CA GLY A 471 10.26 29.06 -8.22
C GLY A 471 10.54 27.57 -8.16
N ASP A 472 10.12 26.87 -7.09
CA ASP A 472 10.25 25.41 -7.00
C ASP A 472 9.12 24.73 -7.77
N PHE A 473 9.43 23.63 -8.44
CA PHE A 473 8.42 22.81 -9.10
C PHE A 473 7.88 21.76 -8.14
N ARG A 474 6.59 21.81 -7.85
CA ARG A 474 5.88 20.73 -7.12
C ARG A 474 4.98 19.97 -8.07
N ARG A 475 4.99 18.66 -7.96
CA ARG A 475 4.04 17.81 -8.69
C ARG A 475 2.64 17.99 -8.11
N HIS A 476 1.83 18.72 -8.83
CA HIS A 476 0.44 19.03 -8.51
C HIS A 476 -0.38 18.88 -9.78
N LEU A 477 -1.51 18.20 -9.72
CA LEU A 477 -2.41 18.16 -10.86
C LEU A 477 -3.00 19.57 -11.05
N ASN A 478 -2.73 20.16 -12.18
CA ASN A 478 -3.20 21.50 -12.53
C ASN A 478 -4.01 21.41 -13.81
N ILE A 479 -5.28 21.75 -13.72
CA ILE A 479 -6.22 21.75 -14.83
C ILE A 479 -6.60 23.20 -15.12
N LYS A 480 -6.33 23.64 -16.34
CA LYS A 480 -6.63 24.99 -16.83
C LYS A 480 -7.64 24.89 -17.94
N ILE A 481 -8.66 25.75 -17.88
CA ILE A 481 -9.66 25.91 -18.91
C ILE A 481 -9.39 27.26 -19.58
N THR A 482 -9.27 27.28 -20.90
CA THR A 482 -9.07 28.49 -21.68
C THR A 482 -10.22 28.60 -22.68
N LYS A 483 -10.94 29.71 -22.65
CA LYS A 483 -11.99 30.02 -23.61
C LYS A 483 -11.75 31.41 -24.24
N ASP A 484 -11.82 31.49 -25.56
CA ASP A 484 -11.54 32.71 -26.31
C ASP A 484 -10.21 33.38 -25.88
N SER A 485 -9.18 32.59 -25.62
CA SER A 485 -7.85 32.99 -25.15
C SER A 485 -7.78 33.48 -23.69
N ASN A 486 -8.85 33.44 -22.93
CA ASN A 486 -8.89 33.80 -21.51
C ASN A 486 -8.87 32.54 -20.64
N GLU A 487 -8.05 32.55 -19.60
CA GLU A 487 -8.06 31.48 -18.59
C GLU A 487 -9.27 31.68 -17.66
N LEU A 488 -10.10 30.65 -17.52
CA LEU A 488 -11.32 30.64 -16.72
C LEU A 488 -11.25 29.55 -15.65
N SER A 489 -11.94 29.80 -14.54
CA SER A 489 -12.26 28.74 -13.59
C SER A 489 -13.44 27.91 -14.12
N TYR A 490 -13.54 26.66 -13.71
CA TYR A 490 -14.71 25.82 -14.00
C TYR A 490 -16.03 26.49 -13.58
N PHE A 491 -16.00 27.24 -12.47
CA PHE A 491 -17.18 27.94 -11.94
C PHE A 491 -17.57 29.20 -12.73
N ASP A 492 -16.68 29.73 -13.55
CA ASP A 492 -16.97 30.86 -14.41
C ASP A 492 -17.78 30.48 -15.67
N LEU A 493 -17.82 29.20 -15.99
CA LEU A 493 -18.61 28.66 -17.07
C LEU A 493 -20.11 28.65 -16.72
N SER A 494 -20.97 28.89 -17.70
CA SER A 494 -22.42 28.71 -17.57
C SER A 494 -22.77 27.24 -17.28
N GLY A 495 -23.96 26.97 -16.77
CA GLY A 495 -24.40 25.61 -16.45
C GLY A 495 -24.33 24.65 -17.65
N GLY A 496 -24.75 25.13 -18.84
CA GLY A 496 -24.67 24.34 -20.08
C GLY A 496 -23.24 24.08 -20.53
N GLU A 497 -22.35 25.08 -20.42
CA GLU A 497 -20.92 24.93 -20.76
C GLU A 497 -20.20 23.97 -19.81
N ARG A 498 -20.47 24.08 -18.51
CA ARG A 498 -19.96 23.11 -17.53
C ARG A 498 -20.36 21.68 -17.89
N LYS A 499 -21.62 21.48 -18.23
CA LYS A 499 -22.15 20.19 -18.62
C LYS A 499 -21.47 19.65 -19.88
N ARG A 500 -21.27 20.47 -20.90
CA ARG A 500 -20.56 20.10 -22.14
C ARG A 500 -19.10 19.71 -21.84
N LEU A 501 -18.44 20.46 -20.97
CA LEU A 501 -17.08 20.12 -20.52
C LEU A 501 -17.02 18.81 -19.76
N ASP A 502 -17.93 18.60 -18.80
CA ASP A 502 -18.02 17.35 -18.03
C ASP A 502 -18.23 16.15 -18.96
N MET A 503 -19.14 16.28 -19.92
CA MET A 503 -19.41 15.24 -20.89
C MET A 503 -18.22 14.95 -21.79
N SER A 504 -17.53 16.00 -22.26
CA SER A 504 -16.31 15.86 -23.07
C SER A 504 -15.22 15.13 -22.30
N PHE A 505 -15.05 15.46 -21.03
CA PHE A 505 -14.09 14.80 -20.14
C PHE A 505 -14.39 13.30 -20.02
N ILE A 506 -15.63 12.94 -19.75
CA ILE A 506 -16.01 11.55 -19.54
C ILE A 506 -15.91 10.70 -20.80
N LEU A 507 -16.39 11.24 -21.92
CA LEU A 507 -16.28 10.54 -23.20
C LEU A 507 -14.81 10.35 -23.59
N ALA A 508 -13.96 11.34 -23.31
CA ALA A 508 -12.53 11.23 -23.53
C ALA A 508 -11.87 10.16 -22.65
N VAL A 509 -12.24 10.12 -21.36
CA VAL A 509 -11.80 9.07 -20.44
C VAL A 509 -12.21 7.70 -20.97
N HIS A 510 -13.47 7.57 -21.34
CA HIS A 510 -14.00 6.32 -21.89
C HIS A 510 -13.25 5.89 -23.15
N ALA A 511 -13.08 6.79 -24.13
CA ALA A 511 -12.37 6.52 -25.37
C ALA A 511 -10.90 6.16 -25.13
N LEU A 512 -10.24 6.81 -24.17
CA LEU A 512 -8.87 6.49 -23.83
C LEU A 512 -8.73 5.10 -23.22
N LEU A 513 -9.61 4.71 -22.31
CA LEU A 513 -9.57 3.41 -21.66
C LEU A 513 -9.85 2.24 -22.63
N GLU A 514 -10.70 2.46 -23.60
CA GLU A 514 -10.91 1.49 -24.69
C GLU A 514 -9.67 1.36 -25.58
N GLU A 515 -9.05 2.46 -25.95
CA GLU A 515 -7.82 2.47 -26.74
C GLU A 515 -6.64 1.79 -26.05
N LEU A 516 -6.54 1.97 -24.71
CA LEU A 516 -5.56 1.28 -23.89
C LEU A 516 -5.81 -0.25 -23.83
N GLY A 517 -6.93 -0.71 -24.38
CA GLY A 517 -7.26 -2.13 -24.48
C GLY A 517 -7.48 -2.81 -23.14
N SER A 518 -7.65 -2.06 -22.06
CA SER A 518 -7.90 -2.63 -20.74
C SER A 518 -9.31 -3.21 -20.64
N PHE A 519 -10.28 -2.60 -21.35
CA PHE A 519 -11.68 -2.98 -21.30
C PHE A 519 -12.42 -2.59 -22.59
N SER A 520 -13.38 -3.41 -23.02
CA SER A 520 -14.35 -3.03 -24.06
C SER A 520 -15.75 -3.51 -23.72
N SER A 521 -16.76 -2.74 -24.10
CA SER A 521 -18.17 -3.04 -23.93
C SER A 521 -18.97 -2.64 -25.16
N ASN A 522 -19.98 -3.44 -25.50
CA ASN A 522 -20.91 -3.12 -26.58
C ASN A 522 -22.01 -2.12 -26.18
N ILE A 523 -22.14 -1.80 -24.90
CA ILE A 523 -23.14 -0.85 -24.41
C ILE A 523 -22.51 0.31 -23.65
N LEU A 524 -23.18 1.47 -23.72
CA LEU A 524 -22.94 2.64 -22.90
C LEU A 524 -24.30 3.12 -22.35
N ILE A 525 -24.40 3.36 -21.06
CA ILE A 525 -25.60 3.84 -20.39
C ILE A 525 -25.33 5.22 -19.82
N LEU A 526 -26.10 6.21 -20.27
CA LEU A 526 -26.00 7.62 -19.89
C LEU A 526 -27.27 8.00 -19.11
N ASP A 527 -27.15 8.08 -17.78
CA ASP A 527 -28.27 8.37 -16.88
C ASP A 527 -28.29 9.86 -16.52
N GLU A 528 -29.30 10.58 -17.02
CA GLU A 528 -29.48 12.02 -16.86
C GLU A 528 -28.27 12.85 -17.36
N ALA A 529 -27.50 12.30 -18.26
CA ALA A 529 -26.29 12.94 -18.78
C ALA A 529 -26.60 14.22 -19.56
N PHE A 530 -27.79 14.30 -20.14
CA PHE A 530 -28.26 15.41 -20.96
C PHE A 530 -29.02 16.50 -20.19
N ASP A 531 -29.38 16.22 -18.94
CA ASP A 531 -30.19 17.17 -18.18
C ASP A 531 -29.38 18.43 -17.91
N GLY A 532 -29.92 19.58 -18.35
CA GLY A 532 -29.26 20.89 -18.27
C GLY A 532 -28.55 21.38 -19.55
N LEU A 533 -28.55 20.57 -20.63
CA LEU A 533 -28.19 21.07 -21.96
C LEU A 533 -29.37 21.78 -22.61
N ASP A 534 -29.07 22.81 -23.40
CA ASP A 534 -30.02 23.42 -24.33
C ASP A 534 -30.29 22.52 -25.56
N ALA A 535 -31.23 22.88 -26.40
CA ALA A 535 -31.61 22.09 -27.57
C ALA A 535 -30.42 21.87 -28.52
N ASP A 536 -29.64 22.93 -28.76
CA ASP A 536 -28.47 22.88 -29.64
C ASP A 536 -27.38 21.95 -29.06
N GLY A 537 -27.09 22.08 -27.77
CA GLY A 537 -26.15 21.19 -27.08
C GLY A 537 -26.55 19.73 -27.05
N MET A 538 -27.86 19.45 -27.02
CA MET A 538 -28.39 18.09 -27.12
C MET A 538 -28.22 17.53 -28.54
N GLU A 539 -28.44 18.34 -29.56
CA GLU A 539 -28.24 17.95 -30.95
C GLU A 539 -26.76 17.66 -31.23
N GLU A 540 -25.87 18.59 -30.88
CA GLU A 540 -24.42 18.45 -31.03
C GLU A 540 -23.92 17.16 -30.34
N PHE A 541 -24.34 16.94 -29.09
CA PHE A 541 -23.96 15.77 -28.35
C PHE A 541 -24.52 14.48 -28.96
N SER A 542 -25.77 14.47 -29.38
CA SER A 542 -26.39 13.33 -30.04
C SER A 542 -25.68 12.99 -31.35
N ASN A 543 -25.27 13.98 -32.11
CA ASN A 543 -24.46 13.79 -33.33
C ASN A 543 -23.09 13.21 -33.01
N TYR A 544 -22.44 13.72 -31.96
CA TYR A 544 -21.14 13.22 -31.51
C TYR A 544 -21.22 11.73 -31.10
N ILE A 545 -22.18 11.34 -30.26
CA ILE A 545 -22.31 9.95 -29.80
C ILE A 545 -22.73 8.97 -30.89
N ARG A 546 -23.31 9.43 -32.01
CA ARG A 546 -23.56 8.59 -33.19
C ARG A 546 -22.28 8.09 -33.85
N GLY A 547 -21.21 8.85 -33.74
CA GLY A 547 -19.87 8.43 -34.17
C GLY A 547 -19.20 7.43 -33.24
N TYR A 548 -19.78 7.17 -32.08
CA TYR A 548 -19.22 6.19 -31.12
C TYR A 548 -19.49 4.76 -31.59
N GLU A 549 -18.46 3.96 -31.69
CA GLU A 549 -18.54 2.57 -32.16
C GLU A 549 -19.19 1.61 -31.14
N LYS A 550 -20.28 2.01 -30.50
CA LYS A 550 -21.07 1.18 -29.60
C LYS A 550 -22.29 0.61 -30.29
N SER A 551 -22.56 -0.66 -30.07
CA SER A 551 -23.76 -1.29 -30.66
C SER A 551 -25.05 -0.81 -30.00
N SER A 552 -25.00 -0.29 -28.76
CA SER A 552 -26.15 0.30 -28.08
C SER A 552 -25.73 1.40 -27.10
N ILE A 553 -26.35 2.57 -27.21
CA ILE A 553 -26.19 3.67 -26.24
C ILE A 553 -27.55 3.99 -25.65
N PHE A 554 -27.71 3.74 -24.34
CA PHE A 554 -28.97 3.98 -23.64
C PHE A 554 -28.94 5.35 -22.98
N LEU A 555 -29.88 6.21 -23.42
CA LEU A 555 -30.04 7.57 -22.93
C LEU A 555 -31.24 7.65 -22.00
N ILE A 556 -31.02 7.80 -20.72
CA ILE A 556 -32.07 8.02 -19.72
C ILE A 556 -32.18 9.53 -19.52
N THR A 557 -33.31 10.10 -19.93
CA THR A 557 -33.52 11.57 -19.87
C THR A 557 -34.93 11.90 -19.47
N HIS A 558 -35.12 13.05 -18.86
CA HIS A 558 -36.42 13.65 -18.56
C HIS A 558 -36.85 14.68 -19.62
N THR A 559 -35.96 15.05 -20.53
CA THR A 559 -36.19 16.10 -21.50
C THR A 559 -36.85 15.55 -22.76
N PRO A 560 -37.96 16.13 -23.23
CA PRO A 560 -38.75 15.60 -24.37
C PRO A 560 -38.07 15.76 -25.75
N TYR A 561 -36.93 16.46 -25.85
CA TYR A 561 -36.35 16.92 -27.11
C TYR A 561 -35.44 15.95 -27.85
N THR A 562 -35.41 14.67 -27.51
CA THR A 562 -34.52 13.72 -28.20
C THR A 562 -35.14 13.20 -29.49
N THR A 563 -35.08 14.01 -30.54
CA THR A 563 -35.52 13.65 -31.90
C THR A 563 -34.60 12.63 -32.60
N TYR A 564 -33.49 12.24 -31.99
CA TYR A 564 -32.39 11.52 -32.65
C TYR A 564 -32.12 10.12 -32.11
N ALA A 565 -33.06 9.52 -31.42
CA ALA A 565 -32.93 8.13 -30.97
C ALA A 565 -33.37 7.15 -32.07
N ASP A 566 -32.62 6.07 -32.29
CA ASP A 566 -32.97 5.01 -33.22
C ASP A 566 -34.09 4.12 -32.67
N ASN A 567 -34.17 4.01 -31.34
CA ASN A 567 -35.16 3.21 -30.63
C ASN A 567 -35.67 3.90 -29.37
N LEU A 568 -36.88 3.51 -28.93
CA LEU A 568 -37.54 4.04 -27.75
C LEU A 568 -37.92 2.90 -26.79
N ILE A 569 -37.62 3.10 -25.50
CA ILE A 569 -38.11 2.27 -24.42
C ILE A 569 -38.96 3.15 -23.50
N SER A 570 -40.28 2.88 -23.48
CA SER A 570 -41.21 3.57 -22.58
C SER A 570 -41.37 2.75 -21.30
N VAL A 571 -41.15 3.41 -20.15
CA VAL A 571 -41.29 2.83 -18.81
C VAL A 571 -42.51 3.46 -18.17
N GLU A 572 -43.55 2.65 -17.99
CA GLU A 572 -44.85 3.04 -17.41
C GLU A 572 -44.86 2.99 -15.87
#